data_aed47fdf426031c1752a6883311113df
#
_entry.id   aed47fdf426031c1752a6883311113df
#
_cell.length_a   1.000
_cell.length_b   1.000
_cell.length_c   1.000
_cell.angle_alpha   90.00
_cell.angle_beta   90.00
_cell.angle_gamma   90.00
#
_symmetry.space_group_name_H-M   'P 1'
#
loop_
_entity.id
_entity.type
_entity.pdbx_description
1 polymer ?
#
loop_
_entity_poly.entity_id
_entity_poly.type
_entity_poly.pdbx_seq_one_letter_code
_entity_poly.pdbx_strand_id
1 'polypeptide(L)'
;MATMTAVTESAEASFRAALRALPKVELHCHVEGTMRPQTVVELAGKNGVPLPAGDVRVLYRYGSLDEFLTVFWLVQSVLHDRSDWERLGYESVIDGAAAGRVYAEVFVTPARHLAAGQTLGSVLEGLSAGLAAGDAETGCQTRVIVDMDKAYGGDAGLQLMTELIELRRAGAPGTDRVIGIGMDSTELNVDPLSFAPAYREAAA
;
A
#
# COMPACT_ATOMS: atom_id res chain seq x y z
N MET A 1 -36.32 -30.76 3.81
CA MET A 1 -35.69 -29.50 3.35
C MET A 1 -34.44 -29.12 4.11
N ALA A 2 -34.30 -29.43 5.40
CA ALA A 2 -33.12 -29.08 6.23
C ALA A 2 -31.79 -29.76 5.82
N THR A 3 -31.82 -30.92 5.20
CA THR A 3 -30.62 -31.70 4.81
C THR A 3 -29.87 -31.14 3.58
N MET A 4 -30.57 -30.55 2.62
CA MET A 4 -29.95 -30.01 1.40
C MET A 4 -29.21 -28.66 1.69
N THR A 5 -29.77 -27.84 2.55
CA THR A 5 -29.14 -26.57 2.94
C THR A 5 -27.85 -26.82 3.75
N ALA A 6 -27.86 -27.77 4.67
CA ALA A 6 -26.67 -28.11 5.47
C ALA A 6 -25.53 -28.72 4.64
N VAL A 7 -25.84 -29.48 3.58
CA VAL A 7 -24.84 -30.06 2.67
C VAL A 7 -24.21 -28.97 1.79
N THR A 8 -24.99 -27.99 1.33
CA THR A 8 -24.47 -26.85 0.55
C THR A 8 -23.61 -25.93 1.39
N GLU A 9 -24.00 -25.63 2.64
CA GLU A 9 -23.19 -24.83 3.58
C GLU A 9 -21.87 -25.52 3.92
N SER A 10 -21.86 -26.83 4.12
CA SER A 10 -20.64 -27.61 4.40
C SER A 10 -19.70 -27.64 3.18
N ALA A 11 -20.24 -27.77 1.97
CA ALA A 11 -19.45 -27.75 0.73
C ALA A 11 -18.84 -26.36 0.47
N GLU A 12 -19.60 -25.29 0.71
CA GLU A 12 -19.10 -23.92 0.60
C GLU A 12 -18.01 -23.62 1.63
N ALA A 13 -18.19 -24.03 2.87
CA ALA A 13 -17.18 -23.86 3.93
C ALA A 13 -15.88 -24.61 3.58
N SER A 14 -15.99 -25.84 3.07
CA SER A 14 -14.84 -26.65 2.63
C SER A 14 -14.13 -26.01 1.43
N PHE A 15 -14.87 -25.49 0.48
CA PHE A 15 -14.32 -24.80 -0.69
C PHE A 15 -13.61 -23.50 -0.27
N ARG A 16 -14.19 -22.71 0.62
CA ARG A 16 -13.56 -21.49 1.17
C ARG A 16 -12.27 -21.82 1.93
N ALA A 17 -12.26 -22.89 2.72
CA ALA A 17 -11.07 -23.34 3.43
C ALA A 17 -9.96 -23.78 2.46
N ALA A 18 -10.30 -24.53 1.40
CA ALA A 18 -9.38 -24.93 0.35
C ALA A 18 -8.80 -23.70 -0.38
N LEU A 19 -9.64 -22.72 -0.73
CA LEU A 19 -9.18 -21.48 -1.37
C LEU A 19 -8.22 -20.70 -0.49
N ARG A 20 -8.46 -20.64 0.83
CA ARG A 20 -7.55 -19.97 1.78
C ARG A 20 -6.21 -20.70 1.91
N ALA A 21 -6.22 -22.02 1.85
CA ALA A 21 -5.01 -22.84 1.95
C ALA A 21 -4.12 -22.82 0.69
N LEU A 22 -4.66 -22.41 -0.47
CA LEU A 22 -3.86 -22.24 -1.67
C LEU A 22 -2.84 -21.11 -1.49
N PRO A 23 -1.56 -21.31 -1.81
CA PRO A 23 -0.59 -20.22 -1.83
C PRO A 23 -0.95 -19.21 -2.93
N LYS A 24 -0.92 -17.92 -2.59
CA LYS A 24 -1.25 -16.82 -3.49
C LYS A 24 -0.09 -15.87 -3.64
N VAL A 25 0.04 -15.31 -4.84
CA VAL A 25 0.96 -14.22 -5.17
C VAL A 25 0.12 -12.99 -5.49
N GLU A 26 0.49 -11.85 -4.94
CA GLU A 26 -0.16 -10.56 -5.18
C GLU A 26 0.88 -9.60 -5.77
N LEU A 27 0.71 -9.23 -7.04
CA LEU A 27 1.70 -8.46 -7.80
C LEU A 27 1.33 -6.98 -7.98
N HIS A 28 0.19 -6.54 -7.46
CA HIS A 28 -0.25 -5.15 -7.55
C HIS A 28 -1.22 -4.81 -6.42
N CYS A 29 -0.68 -4.24 -5.36
CA CYS A 29 -1.48 -3.81 -4.21
C CYS A 29 -0.90 -2.51 -3.65
N HIS A 30 -1.65 -1.40 -3.74
CA HIS A 30 -1.29 -0.16 -3.07
C HIS A 30 -1.42 -0.34 -1.56
N VAL A 31 -0.30 -0.30 -0.86
CA VAL A 31 -0.24 -0.65 0.58
C VAL A 31 -1.11 0.25 1.43
N GLU A 32 -1.24 1.51 1.09
CA GLU A 32 -2.07 2.48 1.79
C GLU A 32 -3.55 2.05 1.80
N GLY A 33 -4.00 1.41 0.72
CA GLY A 33 -5.37 0.87 0.59
C GLY A 33 -5.65 -0.37 1.44
N THR A 34 -4.62 -1.00 2.01
CA THR A 34 -4.78 -2.18 2.88
C THR A 34 -5.08 -1.82 4.33
N MET A 35 -5.07 -0.53 4.68
CA MET A 35 -5.26 -0.09 6.07
C MET A 35 -6.60 -0.53 6.63
N ARG A 36 -6.56 -1.18 7.78
CA ARG A 36 -7.77 -1.64 8.47
C ARG A 36 -8.62 -0.44 8.92
N PRO A 37 -9.96 -0.52 8.87
CA PRO A 37 -10.83 0.57 9.34
C PRO A 37 -10.51 1.02 10.77
N GLN A 38 -10.18 0.08 11.66
CA GLN A 38 -9.81 0.39 13.04
C GLN A 38 -8.50 1.17 13.12
N THR A 39 -7.52 0.82 12.31
CA THR A 39 -6.22 1.51 12.22
C THR A 39 -6.39 2.94 11.73
N VAL A 40 -7.28 3.17 10.74
CA VAL A 40 -7.62 4.54 10.30
C VAL A 40 -8.13 5.38 11.46
N VAL A 41 -9.04 4.84 12.29
CA VAL A 41 -9.60 5.58 13.45
C VAL A 41 -8.51 5.91 14.46
N GLU A 42 -7.65 4.94 14.78
CA GLU A 42 -6.61 5.11 15.79
C GLU A 42 -5.53 6.09 15.33
N LEU A 43 -5.08 5.99 14.08
CA LEU A 43 -4.11 6.93 13.50
C LEU A 43 -4.70 8.32 13.31
N ALA A 44 -5.96 8.43 12.89
CA ALA A 44 -6.64 9.71 12.81
C ALA A 44 -6.70 10.39 14.17
N GLY A 45 -7.02 9.65 15.24
CA GLY A 45 -7.01 10.16 16.63
C GLY A 45 -5.59 10.55 17.08
N LYS A 46 -4.57 9.72 16.80
CA LYS A 46 -3.16 10.00 17.10
C LYS A 46 -2.69 11.30 16.44
N ASN A 47 -3.04 11.46 15.17
CA ASN A 47 -2.47 12.49 14.30
C ASN A 47 -3.40 13.72 14.12
N GLY A 48 -4.54 13.74 14.82
CA GLY A 48 -5.47 14.87 14.78
C GLY A 48 -6.18 15.06 13.45
N VAL A 49 -6.34 14.01 12.65
CA VAL A 49 -7.03 14.04 11.34
C VAL A 49 -8.53 13.86 11.56
N PRO A 50 -9.38 14.80 11.12
CA PRO A 50 -10.83 14.66 11.27
C PRO A 50 -11.36 13.57 10.33
N LEU A 51 -12.12 12.62 10.89
CA LEU A 51 -12.85 11.63 10.11
C LEU A 51 -14.34 12.04 9.98
N PRO A 52 -15.01 11.64 8.89
CA PRO A 52 -16.46 11.78 8.80
C PRO A 52 -17.17 11.11 9.98
N ALA A 53 -18.27 11.70 10.46
CA ALA A 53 -19.05 11.11 11.53
C ALA A 53 -19.67 9.78 11.11
N GLY A 54 -19.70 8.81 12.05
CA GLY A 54 -20.35 7.52 11.87
C GLY A 54 -19.40 6.34 11.85
N ASP A 55 -19.85 5.23 11.28
CA ASP A 55 -19.07 3.99 11.20
C ASP A 55 -17.98 4.12 10.10
N VAL A 56 -16.73 4.09 10.49
CA VAL A 56 -15.59 4.18 9.56
C VAL A 56 -15.62 3.12 8.45
N ARG A 57 -16.25 1.98 8.67
CA ARG A 57 -16.42 0.92 7.66
C ARG A 57 -17.24 1.37 6.45
N VAL A 58 -18.03 2.43 6.60
CA VAL A 58 -18.77 3.02 5.47
C VAL A 58 -17.83 3.69 4.49
N LEU A 59 -16.66 4.17 4.91
CA LEU A 59 -15.64 4.75 4.03
C LEU A 59 -15.16 3.77 2.95
N TYR A 60 -15.22 2.47 3.22
CA TYR A 60 -14.80 1.42 2.28
C TYR A 60 -15.94 0.97 1.33
N ARG A 61 -17.01 1.75 1.24
CA ARG A 61 -18.13 1.55 0.31
C ARG A 61 -18.22 2.75 -0.61
N TYR A 62 -17.87 2.55 -1.87
CA TYR A 62 -17.88 3.58 -2.89
C TYR A 62 -18.53 3.04 -4.17
N GLY A 63 -19.23 3.90 -4.90
CA GLY A 63 -19.95 3.58 -6.13
C GLY A 63 -19.24 4.07 -7.40
N SER A 64 -18.13 4.82 -7.24
CA SER A 64 -17.37 5.38 -8.35
C SER A 64 -15.87 5.44 -8.02
N LEU A 65 -15.04 5.60 -9.06
CA LEU A 65 -13.61 5.82 -8.89
C LEU A 65 -13.31 7.13 -8.13
N ASP A 66 -14.05 8.19 -8.39
CA ASP A 66 -13.84 9.48 -7.73
C ASP A 66 -14.14 9.42 -6.22
N GLU A 67 -15.22 8.70 -5.86
CA GLU A 67 -15.51 8.43 -4.45
C GLU A 67 -14.41 7.60 -3.80
N PHE A 68 -13.92 6.55 -4.49
CA PHE A 68 -12.79 5.76 -4.02
C PHE A 68 -11.56 6.61 -3.79
N LEU A 69 -11.15 7.42 -4.76
CA LEU A 69 -9.96 8.27 -4.64
C LEU A 69 -10.09 9.27 -3.48
N THR A 70 -11.29 9.84 -3.28
CA THR A 70 -11.54 10.73 -2.14
C THR A 70 -11.29 10.04 -0.81
N VAL A 71 -11.79 8.81 -0.66
CA VAL A 71 -11.57 8.00 0.54
C VAL A 71 -10.11 7.56 0.65
N PHE A 72 -9.50 7.14 -0.45
CA PHE A 72 -8.11 6.71 -0.48
C PHE A 72 -7.16 7.83 -0.02
N TRP A 73 -7.40 9.06 -0.44
CA TRP A 73 -6.63 10.23 0.02
C TRP A 73 -6.87 10.55 1.50
N LEU A 74 -8.09 10.37 2.00
CA LEU A 74 -8.37 10.50 3.42
C LEU A 74 -7.61 9.44 4.24
N VAL A 75 -7.63 8.19 3.79
CA VAL A 75 -6.90 7.08 4.44
C VAL A 75 -5.39 7.34 4.42
N GLN A 76 -4.83 7.82 3.32
CA GLN A 76 -3.42 8.23 3.26
C GLN A 76 -3.10 9.34 4.27
N SER A 77 -4.02 10.32 4.43
CA SER A 77 -3.76 11.49 5.27
C SER A 77 -3.60 11.20 6.77
N VAL A 78 -3.91 9.99 7.23
CA VAL A 78 -3.69 9.62 8.64
C VAL A 78 -2.28 9.11 8.92
N LEU A 79 -1.45 8.87 7.89
CA LEU A 79 -0.07 8.42 8.01
C LEU A 79 0.86 9.63 8.14
N HIS A 80 1.44 9.87 9.31
CA HIS A 80 2.24 11.06 9.59
C HIS A 80 3.71 10.78 9.88
N ASP A 81 4.02 9.62 10.42
CA ASP A 81 5.39 9.31 10.83
C ASP A 81 5.79 7.86 10.52
N ARG A 82 7.07 7.57 10.76
CA ARG A 82 7.68 6.25 10.56
C ARG A 82 6.88 5.13 11.25
N SER A 83 6.35 5.37 12.45
CA SER A 83 5.64 4.32 13.20
C SER A 83 4.28 3.98 12.60
N ASP A 84 3.65 4.92 11.93
CA ASP A 84 2.39 4.69 11.20
C ASP A 84 2.63 3.78 9.98
N TRP A 85 3.71 4.03 9.25
CA TRP A 85 4.15 3.20 8.13
C TRP A 85 4.56 1.80 8.57
N GLU A 86 5.27 1.68 9.70
CA GLU A 86 5.64 0.39 10.27
C GLU A 86 4.40 -0.45 10.62
N ARG A 87 3.42 0.18 11.26
CA ARG A 87 2.15 -0.48 11.57
C ARG A 87 1.41 -0.91 10.31
N LEU A 88 1.27 -0.03 9.33
CA LEU A 88 0.62 -0.33 8.05
C LEU A 88 1.29 -1.51 7.35
N GLY A 89 2.61 -1.47 7.22
CA GLY A 89 3.39 -2.55 6.60
C GLY A 89 3.16 -3.90 7.29
N TYR A 90 3.26 -3.93 8.61
CA TYR A 90 3.03 -5.14 9.40
C TYR A 90 1.62 -5.70 9.20
N GLU A 91 0.59 -4.86 9.40
CA GLU A 91 -0.82 -5.28 9.28
C GLU A 91 -1.14 -5.79 7.88
N SER A 92 -0.58 -5.17 6.82
CA SER A 92 -0.81 -5.60 5.44
C SER A 92 -0.28 -7.01 5.17
N VAL A 93 0.87 -7.38 5.75
CA VAL A 93 1.43 -8.73 5.62
C VAL A 93 0.59 -9.74 6.38
N ILE A 94 0.23 -9.45 7.63
CA ILE A 94 -0.58 -10.34 8.47
C ILE A 94 -1.92 -10.66 7.81
N ASP A 95 -2.62 -9.65 7.30
CA ASP A 95 -3.92 -9.83 6.65
C ASP A 95 -3.80 -10.61 5.33
N GLY A 96 -2.78 -10.32 4.55
CA GLY A 96 -2.49 -11.07 3.32
C GLY A 96 -2.16 -12.53 3.59
N ALA A 97 -1.29 -12.80 4.56
CA ALA A 97 -0.93 -14.17 4.96
C ALA A 97 -2.13 -14.96 5.49
N ALA A 98 -3.01 -14.33 6.26
CA ALA A 98 -4.26 -14.95 6.72
C ALA A 98 -5.19 -15.35 5.56
N ALA A 99 -5.05 -14.70 4.39
CA ALA A 99 -5.73 -15.06 3.15
C ALA A 99 -4.96 -16.07 2.28
N GLY A 100 -3.78 -16.52 2.72
CA GLY A 100 -2.91 -17.47 2.00
C GLY A 100 -1.90 -16.82 1.07
N ARG A 101 -1.62 -15.53 1.22
CA ARG A 101 -0.57 -14.82 0.47
C ARG A 101 0.82 -15.27 0.96
N VAL A 102 1.67 -15.69 0.02
CA VAL A 102 3.06 -16.12 0.29
C VAL A 102 4.09 -15.17 -0.31
N TYR A 103 3.68 -14.35 -1.28
CA TYR A 103 4.52 -13.33 -1.91
C TYR A 103 3.66 -12.12 -2.27
N ALA A 104 4.23 -10.91 -2.13
CA ALA A 104 3.59 -9.69 -2.59
C ALA A 104 4.60 -8.68 -3.15
N GLU A 105 4.16 -7.92 -4.15
CA GLU A 105 4.75 -6.67 -4.61
C GLU A 105 3.78 -5.54 -4.25
N VAL A 106 4.10 -4.82 -3.17
CA VAL A 106 3.27 -3.72 -2.70
C VAL A 106 3.76 -2.42 -3.31
N PHE A 107 2.80 -1.62 -3.76
CA PHE A 107 3.04 -0.28 -4.29
C PHE A 107 2.90 0.74 -3.18
N VAL A 108 3.74 1.76 -3.19
CA VAL A 108 3.66 2.93 -2.32
C VAL A 108 3.78 4.20 -3.15
N THR A 109 2.88 5.16 -2.94
CA THR A 109 2.85 6.43 -3.66
C THR A 109 3.22 7.58 -2.73
N PRO A 110 4.52 7.90 -2.54
CA PRO A 110 4.97 8.81 -1.50
C PRO A 110 4.63 10.29 -1.77
N ALA A 111 4.29 10.69 -2.99
CA ALA A 111 4.19 12.09 -3.40
C ALA A 111 3.35 12.98 -2.46
N ARG A 112 2.18 12.51 -2.00
CA ARG A 112 1.31 13.26 -1.07
C ARG A 112 1.92 13.39 0.32
N HIS A 113 2.62 12.35 0.77
CA HIS A 113 3.29 12.31 2.07
C HIS A 113 4.49 13.26 2.09
N LEU A 114 5.26 13.30 0.99
CA LEU A 114 6.36 14.26 0.81
C LEU A 114 5.84 15.69 0.77
N ALA A 115 4.75 15.95 0.06
CA ALA A 115 4.08 17.26 0.04
C ALA A 115 3.55 17.68 1.43
N ALA A 116 3.23 16.71 2.30
CA ALA A 116 2.85 16.94 3.70
C ALA A 116 4.06 17.06 4.66
N GLY A 117 5.31 17.04 4.14
CA GLY A 117 6.52 17.27 4.90
C GLY A 117 7.22 16.01 5.43
N GLN A 118 6.79 14.82 5.05
CA GLN A 118 7.53 13.59 5.32
C GLN A 118 8.74 13.47 4.38
N THR A 119 9.71 12.62 4.72
CA THR A 119 10.83 12.29 3.85
C THR A 119 10.65 10.89 3.24
N LEU A 120 11.14 10.68 2.03
CA LEU A 120 11.12 9.38 1.38
C LEU A 120 11.81 8.31 2.24
N GLY A 121 12.94 8.66 2.86
CA GLY A 121 13.67 7.77 3.76
C GLY A 121 12.82 7.30 4.93
N SER A 122 12.07 8.20 5.59
CA SER A 122 11.19 7.85 6.72
C SER A 122 10.03 6.94 6.31
N VAL A 123 9.43 7.20 5.14
CA VAL A 123 8.36 6.37 4.57
C VAL A 123 8.88 4.95 4.30
N LEU A 124 9.99 4.82 3.59
CA LEU A 124 10.56 3.52 3.22
C LEU A 124 11.08 2.75 4.43
N GLU A 125 11.74 3.42 5.38
CA GLU A 125 12.21 2.81 6.62
C GLU A 125 11.05 2.23 7.43
N GLY A 126 10.00 3.02 7.68
CA GLY A 126 8.83 2.58 8.43
C GLY A 126 8.11 1.43 7.74
N LEU A 127 7.75 1.62 6.48
CA LEU A 127 7.06 0.59 5.69
C LEU A 127 7.85 -0.72 5.69
N SER A 128 9.14 -0.66 5.35
CA SER A 128 9.99 -1.85 5.26
C SER A 128 10.19 -2.55 6.59
N ALA A 129 10.27 -1.81 7.70
CA ALA A 129 10.35 -2.40 9.03
C ALA A 129 9.09 -3.22 9.37
N GLY A 130 7.90 -2.66 9.08
CA GLY A 130 6.63 -3.37 9.26
C GLY A 130 6.51 -4.60 8.37
N LEU A 131 6.83 -4.46 7.08
CA LEU A 131 6.85 -5.59 6.14
C LEU A 131 7.81 -6.69 6.61
N ALA A 132 9.00 -6.33 7.09
CA ALA A 132 9.99 -7.29 7.60
C ALA A 132 9.48 -8.06 8.82
N ALA A 133 8.84 -7.37 9.76
CA ALA A 133 8.26 -8.00 10.95
C ALA A 133 7.14 -8.98 10.57
N GLY A 134 6.23 -8.58 9.67
CA GLY A 134 5.18 -9.46 9.17
C GLY A 134 5.71 -10.66 8.37
N ASP A 135 6.70 -10.45 7.49
CA ASP A 135 7.36 -11.51 6.74
C ASP A 135 8.02 -12.54 7.67
N ALA A 136 8.70 -12.07 8.72
CA ALA A 136 9.34 -12.94 9.70
C ALA A 136 8.34 -13.81 10.49
N GLU A 137 7.16 -13.24 10.80
CA GLU A 137 6.11 -13.95 11.53
C GLU A 137 5.36 -14.97 10.66
N THR A 138 5.11 -14.63 9.40
CA THR A 138 4.20 -15.40 8.53
C THR A 138 4.91 -16.29 7.51
N GLY A 139 6.19 -16.02 7.23
CA GLY A 139 6.92 -16.62 6.11
C GLY A 139 6.58 -16.05 4.74
N CYS A 140 5.74 -15.01 4.68
CA CYS A 140 5.49 -14.27 3.44
C CYS A 140 6.77 -13.56 3.00
N GLN A 141 6.87 -13.23 1.70
CA GLN A 141 7.95 -12.41 1.15
C GLN A 141 7.34 -11.20 0.47
N THR A 142 7.64 -10.01 0.99
CA THR A 142 7.08 -8.77 0.47
C THR A 142 8.17 -7.89 -0.15
N ARG A 143 7.91 -7.35 -1.32
CA ARG A 143 8.75 -6.38 -2.04
C ARG A 143 8.00 -5.09 -2.25
N VAL A 144 8.73 -4.01 -2.50
CA VAL A 144 8.17 -2.65 -2.65
C VAL A 144 8.41 -2.15 -4.08
N ILE A 145 7.39 -1.55 -4.65
CA ILE A 145 7.46 -0.75 -5.88
C ILE A 145 7.11 0.69 -5.49
N VAL A 146 7.94 1.65 -5.88
CA VAL A 146 7.71 3.07 -5.59
C VAL A 146 7.06 3.72 -6.78
N ASP A 147 5.84 4.25 -6.59
CA ASP A 147 5.07 4.92 -7.64
C ASP A 147 5.32 6.42 -7.69
N MET A 148 5.39 6.90 -8.91
CA MET A 148 5.32 8.33 -9.22
C MET A 148 3.86 8.71 -9.44
N ASP A 149 3.32 9.65 -8.65
CA ASP A 149 1.97 10.18 -8.86
C ASP A 149 1.95 11.12 -10.07
N LYS A 150 1.24 10.73 -11.12
CA LYS A 150 1.14 11.47 -12.37
C LYS A 150 0.57 12.88 -12.21
N ALA A 151 -0.22 13.13 -11.17
CA ALA A 151 -0.77 14.44 -10.88
C ALA A 151 0.30 15.48 -10.52
N TYR A 152 1.49 15.05 -10.07
CA TYR A 152 2.61 15.94 -9.72
C TYR A 152 3.57 16.19 -10.89
N GLY A 153 3.41 15.48 -12.02
CA GLY A 153 4.17 15.67 -13.24
C GLY A 153 5.54 14.99 -13.30
N GLY A 154 6.13 14.98 -14.48
CA GLY A 154 7.38 14.27 -14.76
C GLY A 154 8.60 14.78 -13.99
N ASP A 155 8.70 16.09 -13.75
CA ASP A 155 9.81 16.66 -12.96
C ASP A 155 9.79 16.19 -11.51
N ALA A 156 8.61 16.13 -10.88
CA ALA A 156 8.46 15.56 -9.56
C ALA A 156 8.78 14.07 -9.53
N GLY A 157 8.39 13.33 -10.57
CA GLY A 157 8.75 11.92 -10.74
C GLY A 157 10.27 11.72 -10.85
N LEU A 158 10.96 12.55 -11.63
CA LEU A 158 12.42 12.49 -11.76
C LEU A 158 13.10 12.82 -10.42
N GLN A 159 12.62 13.83 -9.71
CA GLN A 159 13.15 14.21 -8.40
C GLN A 159 13.01 13.07 -7.38
N LEU A 160 11.83 12.43 -7.34
CA LEU A 160 11.58 11.26 -6.48
C LEU A 160 12.55 10.11 -6.80
N MET A 161 12.78 9.82 -8.08
CA MET A 161 13.70 8.75 -8.49
C MET A 161 15.15 9.07 -8.14
N THR A 162 15.59 10.31 -8.34
CA THR A 162 16.94 10.74 -7.95
C THR A 162 17.15 10.55 -6.45
N GLU A 163 16.19 11.00 -5.62
CA GLU A 163 16.25 10.80 -4.17
C GLU A 163 16.27 9.31 -3.78
N LEU A 164 15.42 8.48 -4.40
CA LEU A 164 15.39 7.03 -4.16
C LEU A 164 16.74 6.37 -4.46
N ILE A 165 17.35 6.73 -5.59
CA ILE A 165 18.66 6.20 -6.00
C ILE A 165 19.76 6.63 -5.03
N GLU A 166 19.76 7.90 -4.60
CA GLU A 166 20.70 8.41 -3.60
C GLU A 166 20.57 7.67 -2.27
N LEU A 167 19.34 7.51 -1.75
CA LEU A 167 19.07 6.74 -0.54
C LEU A 167 19.56 5.29 -0.67
N ARG A 168 19.30 4.63 -1.81
CA ARG A 168 19.74 3.26 -2.07
C ARG A 168 21.26 3.16 -2.13
N ARG A 169 21.96 4.09 -2.80
CA ARG A 169 23.43 4.15 -2.83
C ARG A 169 24.05 4.38 -1.46
N ALA A 170 23.36 5.13 -0.60
CA ALA A 170 23.74 5.35 0.78
C ALA A 170 23.43 4.16 1.71
N GLY A 171 22.76 3.12 1.23
CA GLY A 171 22.34 1.98 2.05
C GLY A 171 21.27 2.34 3.08
N ALA A 172 20.42 3.34 2.77
CA ALA A 172 19.36 3.77 3.68
C ALA A 172 18.39 2.63 3.99
N PRO A 173 17.93 2.49 5.25
CA PRO A 173 17.01 1.41 5.65
C PRO A 173 15.78 1.33 4.76
N GLY A 174 15.40 0.12 4.37
CA GLY A 174 14.18 -0.17 3.60
C GLY A 174 14.34 -0.06 2.07
N THR A 175 15.42 0.53 1.58
CA THR A 175 15.67 0.63 0.13
C THR A 175 16.03 -0.70 -0.51
N ASP A 176 16.51 -1.66 0.25
CA ASP A 176 16.82 -3.03 -0.18
C ASP A 176 15.57 -3.83 -0.60
N ARG A 177 14.40 -3.47 -0.07
CA ARG A 177 13.12 -4.08 -0.46
C ARG A 177 12.55 -3.51 -1.76
N VAL A 178 13.03 -2.36 -2.21
CA VAL A 178 12.54 -1.73 -3.45
C VAL A 178 13.09 -2.48 -4.65
N ILE A 179 12.20 -3.05 -5.45
CA ILE A 179 12.56 -3.86 -6.65
C ILE A 179 12.16 -3.18 -7.96
N GLY A 180 11.37 -2.13 -7.89
CA GLY A 180 10.87 -1.46 -9.09
C GLY A 180 10.26 -0.10 -8.81
N ILE A 181 9.91 0.55 -9.90
CA ILE A 181 9.19 1.83 -9.92
C ILE A 181 7.95 1.70 -10.78
N GLY A 182 6.94 2.51 -10.49
CA GLY A 182 5.70 2.57 -11.26
C GLY A 182 5.20 3.99 -11.45
N MET A 183 4.03 4.10 -12.04
CA MET A 183 3.26 5.36 -12.16
C MET A 183 1.80 5.07 -11.86
N ASP A 184 1.19 5.90 -11.04
CA ASP A 184 -0.23 5.80 -10.70
C ASP A 184 -1.00 7.12 -10.87
N SER A 185 -2.21 7.21 -10.28
CA SER A 185 -3.07 8.37 -10.28
C SER A 185 -3.74 8.65 -11.63
N THR A 186 -4.05 9.92 -11.93
CA THR A 186 -4.87 10.32 -13.08
C THR A 186 -4.22 10.05 -14.42
N GLU A 187 -5.03 9.69 -15.42
CA GLU A 187 -4.64 9.65 -16.84
C GLU A 187 -5.04 10.94 -17.59
N LEU A 188 -5.83 11.82 -16.95
CA LEU A 188 -6.36 13.01 -17.59
C LEU A 188 -5.31 14.11 -17.67
N ASN A 189 -5.07 14.61 -18.89
CA ASN A 189 -4.15 15.72 -19.18
C ASN A 189 -2.70 15.46 -18.73
N VAL A 190 -2.27 14.21 -18.67
CA VAL A 190 -0.91 13.82 -18.37
C VAL A 190 -0.25 13.23 -19.61
N ASP A 191 0.90 13.75 -19.98
CA ASP A 191 1.77 13.11 -20.98
C ASP A 191 2.67 12.08 -20.28
N PRO A 192 2.46 10.76 -20.48
CA PRO A 192 3.27 9.74 -19.82
C PRO A 192 4.75 9.81 -20.26
N LEU A 193 5.05 10.38 -21.42
CA LEU A 193 6.44 10.54 -21.88
C LEU A 193 7.22 11.56 -21.04
N SER A 194 6.53 12.45 -20.31
CA SER A 194 7.19 13.35 -19.35
C SER A 194 7.93 12.61 -18.24
N PHE A 195 7.56 11.36 -17.94
CA PHE A 195 8.22 10.49 -16.94
C PHE A 195 9.39 9.67 -17.50
N ALA A 196 9.63 9.70 -18.81
CA ALA A 196 10.73 8.96 -19.41
C ALA A 196 12.12 9.27 -18.81
N PRO A 197 12.45 10.51 -18.38
CA PRO A 197 13.69 10.78 -17.66
C PRO A 197 13.83 9.96 -16.36
N ALA A 198 12.75 9.88 -15.54
CA ALA A 198 12.75 9.11 -14.30
C ALA A 198 12.99 7.62 -14.52
N TYR A 199 12.36 7.03 -15.55
CA TYR A 199 12.58 5.63 -15.91
C TYR A 199 14.01 5.37 -16.43
N ARG A 200 14.60 6.30 -17.17
CA ARG A 200 16.00 6.19 -17.59
C ARG A 200 16.96 6.26 -16.42
N GLU A 201 16.70 7.14 -15.45
CA GLU A 201 17.51 7.26 -14.24
C GLU A 201 17.46 5.98 -13.41
N ALA A 202 16.27 5.38 -13.27
CA ALA A 202 16.08 4.14 -12.52
C ALA A 202 16.71 2.91 -13.21
N ALA A 203 16.93 2.95 -14.54
CA ALA A 203 17.52 1.86 -15.31
C ALA A 203 19.05 1.93 -15.40
N ALA A 204 19.69 3.02 -14.95
CA ALA A 204 21.13 3.25 -14.99
C ALA A 204 21.87 2.68 -13.78
#